data_c692eec88f2a6667376dfa0770c667d0
#
_entry.id   c692eec88f2a6667376dfa0770c667d0
#
_cell.length_a   1.000
_cell.length_b   1.000
_cell.length_c   1.000
_cell.angle_alpha   90.00
_cell.angle_beta   90.00
_cell.angle_gamma   90.00
#
_symmetry.space_group_name_H-M   'P 1'
#
loop_
_entity.id
_entity.type
_entity.pdbx_description
1 polymer ?
#
loop_
_entity_poly.entity_id
_entity_poly.type
_entity_poly.pdbx_seq_one_letter_code
_entity_poly.pdbx_strand_id
1 'polypeptide(L)'
;MEYKVNDEEMRYLVKDVFDLETQWKDIDRFSELSTDDALAILSESARIASEVMAPLNFSGDSEGCRLENGIVKVPSGFQEAFKLITEGGWLGFSGNPEFDGQGMPKSLGCLVEEMFWAANTSLYLYGTLTVGAAMCIEEHGTPEQKNLYLPRLYSGKWTGAMALTESHAGTDLGIMRTKALEQSDGTYSISGQKIFITSGEHELAENIVHLTLARLPDAPAGSK
;
A
#
# COMPACT_ATOMS: atom_id res chain seq x y z
N MET A 1 -19.15 -13.45 13.02
CA MET A 1 -19.82 -12.12 13.04
C MET A 1 -19.67 -11.56 11.63
N GLU A 2 -20.76 -11.13 11.01
CA GLU A 2 -20.71 -10.56 9.66
C GLU A 2 -20.20 -9.12 9.76
N TYR A 3 -19.14 -8.79 9.02
CA TYR A 3 -18.64 -7.41 8.94
C TYR A 3 -19.58 -6.58 8.06
N LYS A 4 -19.98 -5.42 8.56
CA LYS A 4 -20.79 -4.44 7.81
C LYS A 4 -20.27 -3.05 8.06
N VAL A 5 -20.15 -2.29 7.00
CA VAL A 5 -19.85 -0.86 7.08
C VAL A 5 -21.11 -0.11 7.53
N ASN A 6 -20.94 0.90 8.36
CA ASN A 6 -22.01 1.81 8.74
C ASN A 6 -22.05 3.01 7.78
N ASP A 7 -22.86 2.90 6.72
CA ASP A 7 -22.97 3.93 5.68
C ASP A 7 -23.47 5.28 6.24
N GLU A 8 -24.32 5.25 7.28
CA GLU A 8 -24.82 6.47 7.92
C GLU A 8 -23.69 7.21 8.64
N GLU A 9 -22.79 6.49 9.29
CA GLU A 9 -21.60 7.07 9.93
C GLU A 9 -20.65 7.67 8.89
N MET A 10 -20.39 6.98 7.79
CA MET A 10 -19.56 7.51 6.70
C MET A 10 -20.16 8.81 6.12
N ARG A 11 -21.46 8.83 5.87
CA ARG A 11 -22.17 10.04 5.45
C ARG A 11 -22.05 11.17 6.46
N TYR A 12 -22.23 10.87 7.74
CA TYR A 12 -22.15 11.85 8.83
C TYR A 12 -20.75 12.45 8.93
N LEU A 13 -19.71 11.63 8.82
CA LEU A 13 -18.32 12.07 8.84
C LEU A 13 -18.02 12.99 7.65
N VAL A 14 -18.38 12.61 6.43
CA VAL A 14 -18.10 13.37 5.21
C VAL A 14 -18.82 14.72 5.22
N LYS A 15 -20.10 14.71 5.59
CA LYS A 15 -20.98 15.87 5.42
C LYS A 15 -21.07 16.76 6.65
N ASP A 16 -21.29 16.16 7.82
CA ASP A 16 -21.71 16.92 9.00
C ASP A 16 -20.54 17.19 9.96
N VAL A 17 -19.57 16.26 10.06
CA VAL A 17 -18.41 16.45 10.95
C VAL A 17 -17.29 17.21 10.27
N PHE A 18 -16.86 16.77 9.09
CA PHE A 18 -15.71 17.35 8.41
C PHE A 18 -16.08 18.33 7.31
N ASP A 19 -17.32 18.32 6.80
CA ASP A 19 -17.75 19.15 5.65
C ASP A 19 -16.69 19.14 4.54
N LEU A 20 -16.35 17.92 4.09
CA LEU A 20 -15.20 17.70 3.20
C LEU A 20 -15.37 18.42 1.86
N GLU A 21 -16.58 18.50 1.33
CA GLU A 21 -16.84 19.23 0.07
C GLU A 21 -16.44 20.69 0.16
N THR A 22 -16.77 21.39 1.25
CA THR A 22 -16.36 22.79 1.45
C THR A 22 -14.83 22.90 1.54
N GLN A 23 -14.16 21.97 2.24
CA GLN A 23 -12.70 21.96 2.33
C GLN A 23 -12.03 21.68 0.97
N TRP A 24 -12.61 20.80 0.15
CA TRP A 24 -12.06 20.46 -1.17
C TRP A 24 -12.23 21.59 -2.19
N LYS A 25 -13.27 22.41 -2.08
CA LYS A 25 -13.49 23.58 -2.97
C LYS A 25 -12.35 24.59 -2.92
N ASP A 26 -11.64 24.67 -1.81
CA ASP A 26 -10.48 25.57 -1.66
C ASP A 26 -9.18 24.98 -2.26
N ILE A 27 -9.24 23.78 -2.82
CA ILE A 27 -8.09 23.07 -3.43
C ILE A 27 -8.40 22.81 -4.89
N ASP A 28 -7.74 23.51 -5.80
CA ASP A 28 -8.03 23.50 -7.24
C ASP A 28 -8.28 22.10 -7.80
N ARG A 29 -7.40 21.13 -7.48
CA ARG A 29 -7.50 19.75 -7.98
C ARG A 29 -8.67 18.94 -7.44
N PHE A 30 -9.34 19.42 -6.41
CA PHE A 30 -10.49 18.75 -5.76
C PHE A 30 -11.77 19.57 -5.84
N SER A 31 -11.74 20.78 -6.43
CA SER A 31 -12.84 21.73 -6.42
C SER A 31 -14.14 21.20 -7.02
N GLU A 32 -14.05 20.25 -7.95
CA GLU A 32 -15.20 19.62 -8.61
C GLU A 32 -15.75 18.39 -7.88
N LEU A 33 -15.06 17.91 -6.82
CA LEU A 33 -15.47 16.71 -6.09
C LEU A 33 -16.61 17.04 -5.12
N SER A 34 -17.77 16.44 -5.34
CA SER A 34 -18.96 16.64 -4.52
C SER A 34 -19.07 15.62 -3.38
N THR A 35 -19.93 15.93 -2.41
CA THR A 35 -20.35 14.99 -1.37
C THR A 35 -20.96 13.72 -1.97
N ASP A 36 -21.77 13.84 -3.04
CA ASP A 36 -22.40 12.68 -3.67
C ASP A 36 -21.38 11.77 -4.36
N ASP A 37 -20.36 12.32 -5.00
CA ASP A 37 -19.23 11.55 -5.55
C ASP A 37 -18.49 10.80 -4.46
N ALA A 38 -18.18 11.48 -3.35
CA ALA A 38 -17.51 10.86 -2.20
C ALA A 38 -18.31 9.70 -1.61
N LEU A 39 -19.64 9.89 -1.47
CA LEU A 39 -20.51 8.83 -0.95
C LEU A 39 -20.65 7.65 -1.91
N ALA A 40 -20.64 7.87 -3.22
CA ALA A 40 -20.63 6.80 -4.21
C ALA A 40 -19.35 5.97 -4.11
N ILE A 41 -18.19 6.63 -3.97
CA ILE A 41 -16.89 5.97 -3.77
C ILE A 41 -16.90 5.16 -2.47
N LEU A 42 -17.37 5.73 -1.36
CA LEU A 42 -17.45 5.04 -0.07
C LEU A 42 -18.42 3.85 -0.11
N SER A 43 -19.53 3.96 -0.83
CA SER A 43 -20.47 2.85 -1.00
C SER A 43 -19.84 1.67 -1.76
N GLU A 44 -19.08 1.94 -2.82
CA GLU A 44 -18.37 0.87 -3.55
C GLU A 44 -17.24 0.25 -2.70
N SER A 45 -16.48 1.06 -1.96
CA SER A 45 -15.46 0.53 -1.05
C SER A 45 -16.09 -0.29 0.09
N ALA A 46 -17.24 0.12 0.62
CA ALA A 46 -18.00 -0.64 1.63
C ALA A 46 -18.47 -2.01 1.08
N ARG A 47 -18.93 -2.03 -0.19
CA ARG A 47 -19.29 -3.28 -0.86
C ARG A 47 -18.10 -4.22 -0.99
N ILE A 48 -16.95 -3.73 -1.46
CA ILE A 48 -15.72 -4.53 -1.57
C ILE A 48 -15.27 -5.03 -0.21
N ALA A 49 -15.26 -4.18 0.80
CA ALA A 49 -14.89 -4.53 2.16
C ALA A 49 -15.78 -5.65 2.72
N SER A 50 -17.10 -5.49 2.59
CA SER A 50 -18.07 -6.41 3.21
C SER A 50 -18.27 -7.71 2.42
N GLU A 51 -18.33 -7.65 1.09
CA GLU A 51 -18.69 -8.79 0.25
C GLU A 51 -17.48 -9.58 -0.28
N VAL A 52 -16.33 -8.91 -0.45
CA VAL A 52 -15.13 -9.52 -1.04
C VAL A 52 -14.06 -9.80 0.00
N MET A 53 -13.71 -8.81 0.84
CA MET A 53 -12.57 -8.93 1.76
C MET A 53 -12.94 -9.63 3.06
N ALA A 54 -14.04 -9.24 3.70
CA ALA A 54 -14.42 -9.75 5.01
C ALA A 54 -14.68 -11.28 5.05
N PRO A 55 -15.32 -11.90 4.04
CA PRO A 55 -15.49 -13.36 3.99
C PRO A 55 -14.17 -14.14 4.01
N LEU A 56 -13.10 -13.54 3.49
CA LEU A 56 -11.78 -14.15 3.40
C LEU A 56 -10.93 -13.98 4.68
N ASN A 57 -11.37 -13.18 5.64
CA ASN A 57 -10.57 -12.89 6.84
C ASN A 57 -10.35 -14.16 7.68
N PHE A 58 -11.41 -14.86 8.04
CA PHE A 58 -11.31 -16.07 8.86
C PHE A 58 -10.73 -17.25 8.08
N SER A 59 -11.15 -17.45 6.83
CA SER A 59 -10.63 -18.56 6.01
C SER A 59 -9.15 -18.37 5.68
N GLY A 60 -8.74 -17.13 5.40
CA GLY A 60 -7.34 -16.80 5.13
C GLY A 60 -6.44 -17.00 6.35
N ASP A 61 -6.91 -16.62 7.55
CA ASP A 61 -6.17 -16.88 8.80
C ASP A 61 -6.04 -18.38 9.09
N SER A 62 -7.10 -19.15 8.87
CA SER A 62 -7.11 -20.60 9.08
C SER A 62 -6.24 -21.37 8.08
N GLU A 63 -6.22 -20.95 6.83
CA GLU A 63 -5.41 -21.58 5.77
C GLU A 63 -3.93 -21.15 5.87
N GLY A 64 -3.67 -19.87 6.05
CA GLY A 64 -2.33 -19.28 6.09
C GLY A 64 -1.61 -19.30 4.73
N CYS A 65 -0.44 -18.66 4.69
CA CYS A 65 0.46 -18.73 3.54
C CYS A 65 1.29 -20.01 3.56
N ARG A 66 1.64 -20.55 2.38
CA ARG A 66 2.45 -21.74 2.23
C ARG A 66 3.65 -21.50 1.32
N LEU A 67 4.82 -22.01 1.71
CA LEU A 67 5.99 -21.97 0.86
C LEU A 67 6.02 -23.25 -0.01
N GLU A 68 5.86 -23.10 -1.32
CA GLU A 68 5.86 -24.21 -2.26
C GLU A 68 6.89 -23.94 -3.38
N ASN A 69 7.89 -24.77 -3.50
CA ASN A 69 8.95 -24.65 -4.52
C ASN A 69 9.63 -23.26 -4.57
N GLY A 70 9.81 -22.62 -3.41
CA GLY A 70 10.43 -21.30 -3.31
C GLY A 70 9.49 -20.11 -3.55
N ILE A 71 8.21 -20.35 -3.81
CA ILE A 71 7.18 -19.33 -4.00
C ILE A 71 6.22 -19.38 -2.82
N VAL A 72 5.88 -18.21 -2.28
CA VAL A 72 4.85 -18.11 -1.24
C VAL A 72 3.48 -18.07 -1.89
N LYS A 73 2.68 -19.09 -1.59
CA LYS A 73 1.28 -19.17 -1.97
C LYS A 73 0.42 -18.47 -0.94
N VAL A 74 -0.45 -17.59 -1.40
CA VAL A 74 -1.42 -16.90 -0.55
C VAL A 74 -2.65 -17.78 -0.29
N PRO A 75 -3.48 -17.47 0.74
CA PRO A 75 -4.71 -18.20 0.98
C PRO A 75 -5.69 -18.14 -0.20
N SER A 76 -6.53 -19.16 -0.30
CA SER A 76 -7.56 -19.25 -1.34
C SER A 76 -8.47 -18.02 -1.35
N GLY A 77 -8.75 -17.48 -2.55
CA GLY A 77 -9.55 -16.28 -2.75
C GLY A 77 -8.80 -14.95 -2.65
N PHE A 78 -7.58 -14.94 -2.09
CA PHE A 78 -6.81 -13.70 -1.97
C PHE A 78 -6.39 -13.14 -3.33
N GLN A 79 -6.07 -13.99 -4.31
CA GLN A 79 -5.70 -13.53 -5.65
C GLN A 79 -6.85 -12.79 -6.33
N GLU A 80 -8.06 -13.37 -6.32
CA GLU A 80 -9.25 -12.78 -6.91
C GLU A 80 -9.64 -11.48 -6.21
N ALA A 81 -9.58 -11.46 -4.88
CA ALA A 81 -9.89 -10.27 -4.09
C ALA A 81 -8.87 -9.16 -4.34
N PHE A 82 -7.58 -9.48 -4.36
CA PHE A 82 -6.52 -8.51 -4.65
C PHE A 82 -6.63 -7.94 -6.07
N LYS A 83 -6.96 -8.79 -7.04
CA LYS A 83 -7.23 -8.38 -8.41
C LYS A 83 -8.38 -7.36 -8.49
N LEU A 84 -9.49 -7.58 -7.79
CA LEU A 84 -10.60 -6.62 -7.73
C LEU A 84 -10.17 -5.27 -7.13
N ILE A 85 -9.34 -5.30 -6.07
CA ILE A 85 -8.79 -4.08 -5.46
C ILE A 85 -7.89 -3.34 -6.46
N THR A 86 -7.02 -4.04 -7.18
CA THR A 86 -6.08 -3.41 -8.12
C THR A 86 -6.79 -2.89 -9.38
N GLU A 87 -7.69 -3.68 -9.97
CA GLU A 87 -8.47 -3.29 -11.15
C GLU A 87 -9.43 -2.12 -10.84
N GLY A 88 -9.92 -2.02 -9.61
CA GLY A 88 -10.69 -0.87 -9.14
C GLY A 88 -9.84 0.39 -8.89
N GLY A 89 -8.52 0.32 -9.03
CA GLY A 89 -7.60 1.47 -8.87
C GLY A 89 -7.36 1.89 -7.41
N TRP A 90 -7.74 1.05 -6.43
CA TRP A 90 -7.66 1.42 -5.03
C TRP A 90 -6.22 1.62 -4.51
N LEU A 91 -5.21 1.02 -5.15
CA LEU A 91 -3.80 1.25 -4.80
C LEU A 91 -3.29 2.62 -5.27
N GLY A 92 -3.81 3.11 -6.39
CA GLY A 92 -3.52 4.44 -6.94
C GLY A 92 -4.50 5.53 -6.49
N PHE A 93 -5.37 5.27 -5.51
CA PHE A 93 -6.51 6.13 -5.16
C PHE A 93 -6.09 7.59 -4.90
N SER A 94 -5.10 7.84 -4.06
CA SER A 94 -4.55 9.18 -3.82
C SER A 94 -3.23 9.43 -4.55
N GLY A 95 -2.84 8.54 -5.48
CA GLY A 95 -1.62 8.64 -6.26
C GLY A 95 -1.67 9.78 -7.27
N ASN A 96 -0.50 10.25 -7.70
CA ASN A 96 -0.36 11.36 -8.62
C ASN A 96 -0.89 11.00 -10.02
N PRO A 97 -1.84 11.79 -10.59
CA PRO A 97 -2.37 11.56 -11.94
C PRO A 97 -1.33 11.60 -13.06
N GLU A 98 -0.21 12.28 -12.87
CA GLU A 98 0.90 12.29 -13.83
C GLU A 98 1.48 10.88 -14.06
N PHE A 99 1.31 9.98 -13.07
CA PHE A 99 1.79 8.60 -13.10
C PHE A 99 0.63 7.57 -13.03
N ASP A 100 -0.51 7.89 -13.61
CA ASP A 100 -1.72 7.05 -13.65
C ASP A 100 -2.39 6.82 -12.28
N GLY A 101 -2.11 7.65 -11.26
CA GLY A 101 -2.86 7.70 -10.01
C GLY A 101 -4.21 8.40 -10.20
N GLN A 102 -5.18 8.16 -9.32
CA GLN A 102 -6.51 8.76 -9.41
C GLN A 102 -6.57 10.18 -8.82
N GLY A 103 -5.58 10.59 -8.04
CA GLY A 103 -5.48 11.93 -7.49
C GLY A 103 -6.55 12.28 -6.44
N MET A 104 -7.23 11.29 -5.87
CA MET A 104 -8.28 11.52 -4.88
C MET A 104 -7.73 12.07 -3.56
N PRO A 105 -8.53 12.87 -2.81
CA PRO A 105 -8.09 13.42 -1.53
C PRO A 105 -7.73 12.32 -0.52
N LYS A 106 -6.63 12.51 0.20
CA LYS A 106 -6.25 11.59 1.30
C LYS A 106 -7.30 11.53 2.41
N SER A 107 -8.04 12.61 2.64
CA SER A 107 -9.16 12.63 3.59
C SER A 107 -10.26 11.63 3.23
N LEU A 108 -10.56 11.46 1.94
CA LEU A 108 -11.48 10.41 1.47
C LEU A 108 -10.79 9.03 1.51
N GLY A 109 -9.51 8.97 1.12
CA GLY A 109 -8.71 7.75 1.17
C GLY A 109 -8.65 7.12 2.57
N CYS A 110 -8.55 7.93 3.63
CA CYS A 110 -8.55 7.43 5.01
C CYS A 110 -9.84 6.66 5.36
N LEU A 111 -11.00 7.12 4.88
CA LEU A 111 -12.29 6.44 5.13
C LEU A 111 -12.38 5.13 4.34
N VAL A 112 -11.87 5.10 3.12
CA VAL A 112 -11.75 3.86 2.32
C VAL A 112 -10.83 2.86 3.02
N GLU A 113 -9.65 3.31 3.44
CA GLU A 113 -8.66 2.47 4.09
C GLU A 113 -9.18 1.89 5.42
N GLU A 114 -9.90 2.68 6.21
CA GLU A 114 -10.54 2.19 7.44
C GLU A 114 -11.40 0.97 7.19
N MET A 115 -12.25 1.01 6.15
CA MET A 115 -13.11 -0.12 5.78
C MET A 115 -12.32 -1.36 5.35
N PHE A 116 -11.28 -1.18 4.53
CA PHE A 116 -10.45 -2.28 4.05
C PHE A 116 -9.62 -2.91 5.18
N TRP A 117 -9.04 -2.09 6.06
CA TRP A 117 -8.32 -2.56 7.23
C TRP A 117 -9.22 -3.35 8.17
N ALA A 118 -10.42 -2.85 8.46
CA ALA A 118 -11.37 -3.52 9.34
C ALA A 118 -11.92 -4.82 8.75
N ALA A 119 -12.09 -4.89 7.43
CA ALA A 119 -12.62 -6.06 6.74
C ALA A 119 -11.61 -7.23 6.70
N ASN A 120 -10.38 -6.97 6.30
CA ASN A 120 -9.33 -8.00 6.20
C ASN A 120 -7.93 -7.37 6.21
N THR A 121 -7.38 -7.19 7.40
CA THR A 121 -6.05 -6.61 7.61
C THR A 121 -4.96 -7.35 6.86
N SER A 122 -4.96 -8.69 6.88
CA SER A 122 -3.91 -9.49 6.27
C SER A 122 -3.87 -9.36 4.74
N LEU A 123 -5.02 -9.31 4.09
CA LEU A 123 -5.12 -9.07 2.65
C LEU A 123 -4.73 -7.62 2.31
N TYR A 124 -5.20 -6.64 3.08
CA TYR A 124 -4.96 -5.23 2.78
C TYR A 124 -3.51 -4.80 2.99
N LEU A 125 -2.74 -5.52 3.82
CA LEU A 125 -1.30 -5.28 3.99
C LEU A 125 -0.52 -5.33 2.67
N TYR A 126 -0.88 -6.18 1.72
CA TYR A 126 -0.23 -6.21 0.39
C TYR A 126 -0.42 -4.89 -0.37
N GLY A 127 -1.61 -4.31 -0.28
CA GLY A 127 -1.93 -3.01 -0.88
C GLY A 127 -1.20 -1.86 -0.18
N THR A 128 -1.28 -1.80 1.14
CA THR A 128 -0.73 -0.69 1.94
C THR A 128 0.78 -0.55 1.81
N LEU A 129 1.52 -1.67 1.82
CA LEU A 129 2.97 -1.66 1.60
C LEU A 129 3.31 -1.15 0.19
N THR A 130 2.48 -1.47 -0.79
CA THR A 130 2.61 -0.98 -2.17
C THR A 130 2.41 0.53 -2.24
N VAL A 131 1.36 1.05 -1.60
CA VAL A 131 1.11 2.50 -1.48
C VAL A 131 2.27 3.20 -0.78
N GLY A 132 2.78 2.64 0.32
CA GLY A 132 3.92 3.18 1.04
C GLY A 132 5.20 3.23 0.19
N ALA A 133 5.47 2.20 -0.60
CA ALA A 133 6.60 2.18 -1.54
C ALA A 133 6.41 3.23 -2.65
N ALA A 134 5.21 3.37 -3.20
CA ALA A 134 4.89 4.37 -4.21
C ALA A 134 5.10 5.79 -3.67
N MET A 135 4.60 6.09 -2.46
CA MET A 135 4.81 7.40 -1.81
C MET A 135 6.30 7.74 -1.64
N CYS A 136 7.12 6.78 -1.22
CA CYS A 136 8.54 6.98 -1.06
C CYS A 136 9.24 7.27 -2.40
N ILE A 137 8.88 6.56 -3.46
CA ILE A 137 9.42 6.77 -4.80
C ILE A 137 8.92 8.11 -5.38
N GLU A 138 7.66 8.46 -5.16
CA GLU A 138 7.10 9.74 -5.61
C GLU A 138 7.84 10.93 -4.99
N GLU A 139 8.15 10.87 -3.70
CA GLU A 139 8.83 11.96 -3.01
C GLU A 139 10.33 12.02 -3.35
N HIS A 140 11.02 10.88 -3.39
CA HIS A 140 12.48 10.81 -3.38
C HIS A 140 13.11 10.21 -4.63
N GLY A 141 12.33 9.59 -5.52
CA GLY A 141 12.82 8.96 -6.74
C GLY A 141 13.26 9.97 -7.82
N THR A 142 14.17 9.55 -8.68
CA THR A 142 14.49 10.31 -9.90
C THR A 142 13.30 10.29 -10.88
N PRO A 143 13.25 11.21 -11.87
CA PRO A 143 12.20 11.18 -12.89
C PRO A 143 12.07 9.82 -13.59
N GLU A 144 13.19 9.16 -13.88
CA GLU A 144 13.24 7.84 -14.51
C GLU A 144 12.64 6.77 -13.59
N GLN A 145 12.96 6.82 -12.29
CA GLN A 145 12.39 5.89 -11.29
C GLN A 145 10.89 6.12 -11.14
N LYS A 146 10.43 7.36 -11.04
CA LYS A 146 8.99 7.68 -10.96
C LYS A 146 8.24 7.13 -12.17
N ASN A 147 8.70 7.40 -13.38
CA ASN A 147 8.08 6.91 -14.62
C ASN A 147 8.10 5.37 -14.74
N LEU A 148 9.13 4.72 -14.21
CA LEU A 148 9.23 3.26 -14.26
C LEU A 148 8.33 2.57 -13.24
N TYR A 149 8.34 3.04 -12.00
CA TYR A 149 7.74 2.31 -10.87
C TYR A 149 6.30 2.73 -10.57
N LEU A 150 5.99 4.04 -10.55
CA LEU A 150 4.70 4.52 -10.05
C LEU A 150 3.49 3.98 -10.82
N PRO A 151 3.45 3.99 -12.17
CA PRO A 151 2.30 3.45 -12.90
C PRO A 151 2.07 1.95 -12.61
N ARG A 152 3.16 1.20 -12.39
CA ARG A 152 3.08 -0.23 -12.09
C ARG A 152 2.62 -0.52 -10.68
N LEU A 153 3.02 0.30 -9.72
CA LEU A 153 2.59 0.19 -8.33
C LEU A 153 1.14 0.63 -8.16
N TYR A 154 0.74 1.75 -8.77
CA TYR A 154 -0.65 2.24 -8.71
C TYR A 154 -1.64 1.28 -9.39
N SER A 155 -1.27 0.65 -10.49
CA SER A 155 -2.10 -0.38 -11.14
C SER A 155 -2.09 -1.73 -10.42
N GLY A 156 -1.21 -1.94 -9.43
CA GLY A 156 -1.01 -3.23 -8.79
C GLY A 156 -0.35 -4.29 -9.66
N LYS A 157 0.12 -3.93 -10.86
CA LYS A 157 0.91 -4.82 -11.70
C LYS A 157 2.20 -5.27 -11.00
N TRP A 158 2.80 -4.36 -10.25
CA TRP A 158 3.85 -4.61 -9.28
C TRP A 158 3.38 -4.21 -7.89
N THR A 159 3.89 -4.89 -6.88
CA THR A 159 3.67 -4.52 -5.48
C THR A 159 4.94 -3.96 -4.84
N GLY A 160 4.80 -3.40 -3.66
CA GLY A 160 5.91 -2.85 -2.90
C GLY A 160 6.07 -3.52 -1.54
N ALA A 161 7.29 -3.54 -1.04
CA ALA A 161 7.63 -4.00 0.30
C ALA A 161 8.73 -3.13 0.90
N MET A 162 8.77 -3.05 2.25
CA MET A 162 9.79 -2.32 3.01
C MET A 162 10.68 -3.30 3.77
N ALA A 163 11.95 -3.37 3.42
CA ALA A 163 12.93 -4.25 4.04
C ALA A 163 13.84 -3.44 5.00
N LEU A 164 13.40 -3.30 6.26
CA LEU A 164 14.07 -2.49 7.29
C LEU A 164 14.71 -3.35 8.37
N THR A 165 13.91 -4.17 9.05
CA THR A 165 14.26 -4.90 10.26
C THR A 165 15.33 -5.97 10.03
N GLU A 166 16.28 -6.06 10.97
CA GLU A 166 17.27 -7.13 11.08
C GLU A 166 17.10 -7.83 12.43
N SER A 167 17.64 -9.04 12.59
CA SER A 167 17.49 -9.84 13.82
C SER A 167 17.93 -9.13 15.10
N HIS A 168 18.83 -8.15 14.99
CA HIS A 168 19.37 -7.35 16.09
C HIS A 168 19.00 -5.88 16.01
N ALA A 169 18.29 -5.44 14.97
CA ALA A 169 17.95 -4.04 14.68
C ALA A 169 16.48 -3.95 14.25
N GLY A 170 15.58 -3.78 15.19
CA GLY A 170 14.16 -3.55 14.97
C GLY A 170 13.81 -2.09 15.24
N THR A 171 13.62 -1.73 16.51
CA THR A 171 13.34 -0.35 16.91
C THR A 171 14.55 0.56 16.68
N ASP A 172 15.75 0.12 17.05
CA ASP A 172 17.00 0.84 16.76
C ASP A 172 17.59 0.38 15.41
N LEU A 173 17.18 1.05 14.32
CA LEU A 173 17.76 0.84 13.00
C LEU A 173 19.16 1.43 12.85
N GLY A 174 19.62 2.24 13.81
CA GLY A 174 20.96 2.82 13.81
C GLY A 174 22.08 1.79 13.89
N ILE A 175 21.80 0.59 14.40
CA ILE A 175 22.74 -0.52 14.51
C ILE A 175 22.66 -1.56 13.37
N MET A 176 21.87 -1.29 12.32
CA MET A 176 21.74 -2.20 11.17
C MET A 176 23.09 -2.51 10.53
N ARG A 177 23.22 -3.71 9.96
CA ARG A 177 24.43 -4.23 9.33
C ARG A 177 24.33 -4.41 7.82
N THR A 178 23.14 -4.41 7.24
CA THR A 178 22.97 -4.44 5.77
C THR A 178 23.73 -3.29 5.13
N LYS A 179 24.53 -3.59 4.11
CA LYS A 179 25.40 -2.63 3.41
C LYS A 179 25.03 -2.53 1.95
N ALA A 180 25.24 -1.35 1.38
CA ALA A 180 25.14 -1.09 -0.05
C ALA A 180 26.50 -0.59 -0.56
N LEU A 181 27.10 -1.29 -1.53
CA LEU A 181 28.36 -0.94 -2.17
C LEU A 181 28.10 -0.49 -3.60
N GLU A 182 28.50 0.73 -3.90
CA GLU A 182 28.38 1.29 -5.25
C GLU A 182 29.19 0.48 -6.28
N GLN A 183 28.59 0.29 -7.45
CA GLN A 183 29.17 -0.41 -8.59
C GLN A 183 29.53 0.60 -9.70
N SER A 184 30.39 0.20 -10.62
CA SER A 184 30.85 1.05 -11.72
C SER A 184 29.77 1.48 -12.71
N ASP A 185 28.60 0.80 -12.69
CA ASP A 185 27.44 1.09 -13.54
C ASP A 185 26.38 1.98 -12.85
N GLY A 186 26.69 2.49 -11.65
CA GLY A 186 25.79 3.33 -10.86
C GLY A 186 24.75 2.55 -10.08
N THR A 187 24.77 1.22 -10.11
CA THR A 187 23.95 0.37 -9.22
C THR A 187 24.64 0.13 -7.88
N TYR A 188 23.95 -0.54 -6.95
CA TYR A 188 24.49 -0.91 -5.64
C TYR A 188 24.38 -2.41 -5.42
N SER A 189 25.48 -3.02 -4.99
CA SER A 189 25.45 -4.38 -4.46
C SER A 189 25.02 -4.34 -2.98
N ILE A 190 23.85 -4.92 -2.67
CA ILE A 190 23.31 -4.97 -1.31
C ILE A 190 23.66 -6.31 -0.68
N SER A 191 24.22 -6.29 0.54
CA SER A 191 24.59 -7.47 1.31
C SER A 191 24.12 -7.34 2.75
N GLY A 192 23.37 -8.33 3.22
CA GLY A 192 22.81 -8.37 4.57
C GLY A 192 21.65 -9.35 4.69
N GLN A 193 20.99 -9.33 5.84
CA GLN A 193 19.82 -10.16 6.10
C GLN A 193 18.73 -9.33 6.78
N LYS A 194 17.57 -9.32 6.20
CA LYS A 194 16.35 -8.69 6.73
C LYS A 194 15.38 -9.76 7.21
N ILE A 195 14.57 -9.45 8.23
CA ILE A 195 13.57 -10.36 8.79
C ILE A 195 12.21 -9.66 8.92
N PHE A 196 11.14 -10.45 8.99
CA PHE A 196 9.76 -9.95 9.18
C PHE A 196 9.33 -8.95 8.10
N ILE A 197 9.63 -9.26 6.84
CA ILE A 197 9.29 -8.39 5.72
C ILE A 197 7.87 -8.70 5.27
N THR A 198 6.95 -7.83 5.64
CA THR A 198 5.54 -7.90 5.23
C THR A 198 5.45 -7.85 3.71
N SER A 199 4.72 -8.78 3.11
CA SER A 199 4.53 -8.87 1.65
C SER A 199 5.85 -8.98 0.87
N GLY A 200 6.89 -9.54 1.50
CA GLY A 200 8.22 -9.66 0.89
C GLY A 200 8.32 -10.70 -0.20
N GLU A 201 7.43 -11.70 -0.23
CA GLU A 201 7.31 -12.72 -1.27
C GLU A 201 5.85 -13.17 -1.38
N HIS A 202 5.30 -13.21 -2.59
CA HIS A 202 3.94 -13.66 -2.88
C HIS A 202 3.67 -13.75 -4.39
N GLU A 203 2.56 -14.41 -4.76
CA GLU A 203 2.14 -14.62 -6.16
C GLU A 203 1.04 -13.65 -6.65
N LEU A 204 0.77 -12.56 -5.93
CA LEU A 204 -0.34 -11.63 -6.24
C LEU A 204 -0.01 -10.66 -7.39
N ALA A 205 1.26 -10.48 -7.73
CA ALA A 205 1.71 -9.53 -8.73
C ALA A 205 2.88 -10.10 -9.56
N GLU A 206 3.17 -9.45 -10.69
CA GLU A 206 4.28 -9.87 -11.58
C GLU A 206 5.66 -9.62 -10.97
N ASN A 207 5.78 -8.64 -10.05
CA ASN A 207 7.03 -8.26 -9.42
C ASN A 207 6.78 -7.57 -8.08
N ILE A 208 7.79 -7.61 -7.20
CA ILE A 208 7.77 -6.94 -5.90
C ILE A 208 8.95 -5.98 -5.82
N VAL A 209 8.67 -4.70 -5.63
CA VAL A 209 9.68 -3.64 -5.46
C VAL A 209 10.04 -3.53 -3.98
N HIS A 210 11.24 -3.97 -3.62
CA HIS A 210 11.73 -3.88 -2.25
C HIS A 210 12.46 -2.58 -1.99
N LEU A 211 11.93 -1.70 -1.15
CA LEU A 211 12.64 -0.56 -0.60
C LEU A 211 13.51 -1.04 0.57
N THR A 212 14.79 -1.22 0.32
CA THR A 212 15.70 -1.83 1.28
C THR A 212 16.59 -0.78 1.94
N LEU A 213 16.46 -0.64 3.28
CA LEU A 213 17.36 0.21 4.04
C LEU A 213 18.73 -0.47 4.19
N ALA A 214 19.77 0.20 3.70
CA ALA A 214 21.15 -0.30 3.75
C ALA A 214 22.11 0.85 4.05
N ARG A 215 23.24 0.53 4.67
CA ARG A 215 24.27 1.50 5.05
C ARG A 215 25.33 1.63 3.96
N LEU A 216 25.61 2.85 3.56
CA LEU A 216 26.78 3.13 2.73
C LEU A 216 28.08 3.00 3.57
N PRO A 217 29.24 2.67 2.96
CA PRO A 217 30.50 2.45 3.68
C PRO A 217 30.90 3.62 4.59
N ASP A 218 30.73 4.84 4.10
CA ASP A 218 31.13 6.06 4.80
C ASP A 218 29.98 6.76 5.55
N ALA A 219 28.84 6.09 5.69
CA ALA A 219 27.70 6.63 6.43
C ALA A 219 28.03 6.80 7.90
N PRO A 220 27.62 7.92 8.53
CA PRO A 220 27.81 8.13 9.96
C PRO A 220 27.10 7.03 10.78
N ALA A 221 27.58 6.79 11.99
CA ALA A 221 26.91 5.87 12.92
C ALA A 221 25.53 6.40 13.31
N GLY A 222 24.59 5.48 13.58
CA GLY A 222 23.24 5.82 13.96
C GLY A 222 22.28 5.94 12.78
N SER A 223 21.13 6.57 12.99
CA SER A 223 20.04 6.77 12.02
C SER A 223 19.75 8.25 11.73
N LYS A 224 20.68 9.14 12.09
CA LYS A 224 20.56 10.59 11.87
C LYS A 224 21.36 11.03 10.67
#